data_15fd62915802eb238c93bbf9a272c5c9
#
_entry.id   15fd62915802eb238c93bbf9a272c5c9
#
_cell.length_a   1.000
_cell.length_b   1.000
_cell.length_c   1.000
_cell.angle_alpha   90.00
_cell.angle_beta   90.00
_cell.angle_gamma   90.00
#
_symmetry.space_group_name_H-M   'P 1'
#
loop_
_entity.id
_entity.type
_entity.pdbx_description
1 polymer ?
#
loop_
_entity_poly.entity_id
_entity_poly.type
_entity_poly.pdbx_seq_one_letter_code
_entity_poly.pdbx_strand_id
1 'polypeptide(L)'
;MEYRQLPHGNETEKFGVLGLGFGGIGTTPVDEIEAIVRKAIDHGINFFDMCTAGATYAPVGRAIAGRREQVFLQVHFGAVYDENGEYGWCRDFDTIQKTFLWELEQLGTDYVDFGFLHCVDEDEDFDKLIEIGVLDYLKELKAQGIVRHIGFSSHTPSVANRIIDTGLIDMMMFSINPAYDFEKGDEYGIGSVKERFDLFRRCETEGVGISVMKPFFAGQLLSAEHSPFGQALTHNQCLQYAIDRPGVLVAVPGVQTMEHLDQVLKFLEATDEEKDYSVIGTFTADTITGTCVYCNHCQPCPAGIDIGLVNKYYDLALAGDDIAANHYTKLGVKADACLQCGHCEERCPFSVKQMSRMVAIDEYFAKR
;
A
#
# COMPACT_ATOMS: atom_id res chain seq x y z
N MET A 1 2.58 -16.49 4.72
CA MET A 1 2.81 -15.15 4.11
C MET A 1 2.63 -15.26 2.61
N GLU A 2 1.76 -14.45 2.01
CA GLU A 2 1.70 -14.22 0.56
C GLU A 2 2.83 -13.25 0.18
N TYR A 3 3.46 -13.46 -0.98
CA TYR A 3 4.50 -12.59 -1.49
C TYR A 3 4.14 -12.03 -2.87
N ARG A 4 4.38 -10.74 -3.07
CA ARG A 4 4.16 -10.01 -4.34
C ARG A 4 5.48 -9.49 -4.88
N GLN A 5 5.64 -9.57 -6.19
CA GLN A 5 6.86 -9.15 -6.87
C GLN A 5 6.78 -7.67 -7.28
N LEU A 6 7.89 -6.94 -7.15
CA LEU A 6 8.01 -5.59 -7.72
C LEU A 6 7.92 -5.69 -9.26
N PRO A 7 6.97 -4.99 -9.93
CA PRO A 7 6.73 -5.17 -11.36
C PRO A 7 7.95 -4.95 -12.26
N HIS A 8 8.77 -3.95 -11.95
CA HIS A 8 10.02 -3.64 -12.67
C HIS A 8 11.28 -4.13 -11.95
N GLY A 9 11.10 -4.92 -10.89
CA GLY A 9 12.19 -5.52 -10.13
C GLY A 9 12.68 -6.85 -10.74
N ASN A 10 13.74 -7.39 -10.15
CA ASN A 10 14.22 -8.72 -10.50
C ASN A 10 13.36 -9.81 -9.79
N GLU A 11 13.54 -11.08 -10.20
CA GLU A 11 12.75 -12.22 -9.70
C GLU A 11 12.87 -12.47 -8.19
N THR A 12 13.90 -11.92 -7.53
CA THR A 12 14.12 -12.08 -6.08
C THR A 12 13.46 -10.98 -5.27
N GLU A 13 13.00 -9.88 -5.89
CA GLU A 13 12.38 -8.74 -5.22
C GLU A 13 10.89 -9.01 -4.96
N LYS A 14 10.65 -9.87 -3.95
CA LYS A 14 9.31 -10.28 -3.51
C LYS A 14 9.07 -9.83 -2.08
N PHE A 15 8.02 -9.04 -1.90
CA PHE A 15 7.62 -8.52 -0.60
C PHE A 15 6.48 -9.37 -0.02
N GLY A 16 6.57 -9.68 1.28
CA GLY A 16 5.40 -10.14 2.02
C GLY A 16 4.30 -9.07 1.96
N VAL A 17 3.04 -9.48 1.81
CA VAL A 17 1.90 -8.53 1.79
C VAL A 17 1.75 -7.72 3.08
N LEU A 18 2.45 -8.12 4.15
CA LEU A 18 2.63 -7.36 5.38
C LEU A 18 4.08 -6.89 5.50
N GLY A 19 4.24 -5.59 5.74
CA GLY A 19 5.46 -4.93 6.18
C GLY A 19 5.28 -4.34 7.58
N LEU A 20 6.25 -3.58 8.06
CA LEU A 20 6.15 -2.80 9.30
C LEU A 20 6.48 -1.34 9.06
N GLY A 21 5.62 -0.46 9.62
CA GLY A 21 5.86 0.98 9.73
C GLY A 21 6.27 1.34 11.15
N PHE A 22 7.28 2.18 11.28
CA PHE A 22 7.83 2.57 12.57
C PHE A 22 7.46 3.99 13.01
N GLY A 23 6.53 4.65 12.33
CA GLY A 23 6.15 6.05 12.60
C GLY A 23 5.74 6.37 14.05
N GLY A 24 5.27 5.39 14.81
CA GLY A 24 4.90 5.55 16.21
C GLY A 24 5.82 4.86 17.23
N ILE A 25 6.89 4.19 16.79
CA ILE A 25 7.70 3.31 17.64
C ILE A 25 8.72 4.07 18.50
N GLY A 26 8.95 5.37 18.25
CA GLY A 26 10.02 6.15 18.88
C GLY A 26 10.02 6.22 20.41
N THR A 27 8.90 5.91 21.07
CA THR A 27 8.80 5.82 22.53
C THR A 27 9.00 4.40 23.07
N THR A 28 9.16 3.42 22.20
CA THR A 28 9.34 2.00 22.56
C THR A 28 10.78 1.79 23.04
N PRO A 29 11.00 0.99 24.11
CA PRO A 29 12.35 0.66 24.57
C PRO A 29 13.19 0.01 23.44
N VAL A 30 14.45 0.40 23.36
CA VAL A 30 15.38 -0.02 22.28
C VAL A 30 15.46 -1.55 22.12
N ASP A 31 15.51 -2.28 23.25
CA ASP A 31 15.60 -3.75 23.24
C ASP A 31 14.29 -4.39 22.72
N GLU A 32 13.16 -3.73 22.95
CA GLU A 32 11.86 -4.18 22.44
C GLU A 32 11.75 -3.94 20.93
N ILE A 33 12.25 -2.81 20.41
CA ILE A 33 12.31 -2.53 18.97
C ILE A 33 13.08 -3.65 18.24
N GLU A 34 14.26 -3.99 18.75
CA GLU A 34 15.08 -5.06 18.16
C GLU A 34 14.36 -6.42 18.19
N ALA A 35 13.69 -6.74 19.30
CA ALA A 35 12.92 -7.98 19.43
C ALA A 35 11.71 -8.03 18.48
N ILE A 36 10.99 -6.91 18.29
CA ILE A 36 9.86 -6.77 17.34
C ILE A 36 10.36 -7.07 15.93
N VAL A 37 11.44 -6.42 15.48
CA VAL A 37 11.98 -6.59 14.12
C VAL A 37 12.45 -8.03 13.89
N ARG A 38 13.17 -8.64 14.83
CA ARG A 38 13.60 -10.04 14.73
C ARG A 38 12.42 -10.98 14.60
N LYS A 39 11.41 -10.84 15.47
CA LYS A 39 10.19 -11.65 15.41
C LYS A 39 9.43 -11.46 14.10
N ALA A 40 9.34 -10.24 13.59
CA ALA A 40 8.70 -9.96 12.31
C ALA A 40 9.39 -10.70 11.15
N ILE A 41 10.72 -10.65 11.08
CA ILE A 41 11.51 -11.36 10.07
C ILE A 41 11.31 -12.88 10.20
N ASP A 42 11.31 -13.42 11.40
CA ASP A 42 11.11 -14.86 11.66
C ASP A 42 9.71 -15.35 11.23
N HIS A 43 8.71 -14.45 11.09
CA HIS A 43 7.37 -14.72 10.57
C HIS A 43 7.21 -14.35 9.08
N GLY A 44 8.29 -14.00 8.38
CA GLY A 44 8.30 -13.73 6.95
C GLY A 44 7.96 -12.29 6.56
N ILE A 45 7.85 -11.36 7.51
CA ILE A 45 7.79 -9.93 7.22
C ILE A 45 9.19 -9.51 6.76
N ASN A 46 9.27 -8.93 5.58
CA ASN A 46 10.56 -8.55 4.98
C ASN A 46 10.59 -7.13 4.42
N PHE A 47 9.57 -6.30 4.69
CA PHE A 47 9.52 -4.91 4.24
C PHE A 47 9.38 -3.97 5.44
N PHE A 48 10.29 -3.00 5.56
CA PHE A 48 10.37 -2.08 6.69
C PHE A 48 10.41 -0.64 6.22
N ASP A 49 9.39 0.14 6.64
CA ASP A 49 9.33 1.57 6.39
C ASP A 49 9.99 2.34 7.52
N MET A 50 11.06 3.08 7.19
CA MET A 50 11.92 3.80 8.13
C MET A 50 11.51 5.26 8.34
N CYS A 51 10.26 5.64 8.05
CA CYS A 51 9.72 6.93 8.48
C CYS A 51 9.42 6.89 9.99
N THR A 52 10.39 7.29 10.84
CA THR A 52 10.36 7.03 12.29
C THR A 52 11.17 8.07 13.06
N ALA A 53 11.29 7.94 14.40
CA ALA A 53 12.26 8.69 15.20
C ALA A 53 13.69 8.15 15.01
N GLY A 54 14.69 9.02 15.11
CA GLY A 54 16.10 8.68 14.87
C GLY A 54 16.61 7.55 15.77
N ALA A 55 16.13 7.46 17.02
CA ALA A 55 16.51 6.39 17.95
C ALA A 55 16.14 4.97 17.49
N THR A 56 15.26 4.83 16.47
CA THR A 56 14.80 3.54 15.93
C THR A 56 15.83 2.89 14.98
N TYR A 57 16.66 3.67 14.32
CA TYR A 57 17.54 3.18 13.26
C TYR A 57 18.58 2.17 13.76
N ALA A 58 19.31 2.48 14.81
CA ALA A 58 20.34 1.58 15.36
C ALA A 58 19.77 0.23 15.86
N PRO A 59 18.64 0.16 16.60
CA PRO A 59 18.00 -1.11 16.94
C PRO A 59 17.59 -1.93 15.72
N VAL A 60 17.01 -1.31 14.69
CA VAL A 60 16.67 -1.98 13.44
C VAL A 60 17.94 -2.51 12.77
N GLY A 61 18.99 -1.70 12.66
CA GLY A 61 20.31 -2.11 12.14
C GLY A 61 20.86 -3.36 12.84
N ARG A 62 20.79 -3.42 14.18
CA ARG A 62 21.21 -4.63 14.93
C ARG A 62 20.28 -5.82 14.68
N ALA A 63 18.99 -5.60 14.52
CA ALA A 63 18.05 -6.69 14.26
C ALA A 63 18.28 -7.35 12.90
N ILE A 64 18.62 -6.57 11.87
CA ILE A 64 18.88 -7.06 10.51
C ILE A 64 20.34 -7.50 10.27
N ALA A 65 21.24 -7.29 11.23
CA ALA A 65 22.63 -7.71 11.13
C ALA A 65 22.74 -9.22 10.79
N GLY A 66 23.44 -9.54 9.70
CA GLY A 66 23.55 -10.91 9.16
C GLY A 66 22.30 -11.41 8.42
N ARG A 67 21.26 -10.56 8.27
CA ARG A 67 20.01 -10.85 7.56
C ARG A 67 19.64 -9.74 6.56
N ARG A 68 20.55 -8.78 6.29
CA ARG A 68 20.28 -7.58 5.45
C ARG A 68 19.67 -7.94 4.09
N GLU A 69 20.12 -9.02 3.48
CA GLU A 69 19.62 -9.49 2.18
C GLU A 69 18.23 -10.14 2.24
N GLN A 70 17.72 -10.41 3.45
CA GLN A 70 16.38 -10.98 3.65
C GLN A 70 15.31 -9.91 3.79
N VAL A 71 15.69 -8.63 3.85
CA VAL A 71 14.79 -7.52 4.12
C VAL A 71 14.94 -6.40 3.11
N PHE A 72 13.85 -5.65 2.93
CA PHE A 72 13.77 -4.44 2.11
C PHE A 72 13.56 -3.24 3.02
N LEU A 73 14.44 -2.25 2.89
CA LEU A 73 14.39 -1.01 3.65
C LEU A 73 13.92 0.14 2.76
N GLN A 74 12.87 0.83 3.21
CA GLN A 74 12.34 2.05 2.61
C GLN A 74 12.74 3.24 3.49
N VAL A 75 13.57 4.15 2.97
CA VAL A 75 13.99 5.39 3.66
C VAL A 75 13.46 6.62 2.92
N HIS A 76 13.40 7.76 3.61
CA HIS A 76 12.69 8.93 3.14
C HIS A 76 13.60 10.16 3.03
N PHE A 77 13.90 10.61 1.82
CA PHE A 77 14.67 11.80 1.50
C PHE A 77 13.83 13.06 1.76
N GLY A 78 14.14 13.76 2.83
CA GLY A 78 13.39 14.89 3.35
C GLY A 78 12.76 14.65 4.72
N ALA A 79 12.76 13.42 5.24
CA ALA A 79 12.67 13.15 6.65
C ALA A 79 14.05 13.41 7.27
N VAL A 80 14.11 14.10 8.39
CA VAL A 80 15.36 14.47 9.08
C VAL A 80 15.21 14.30 10.58
N TYR A 81 16.32 14.28 11.30
CA TYR A 81 16.33 14.07 12.76
C TYR A 81 17.21 15.12 13.39
N ASP A 82 16.73 15.72 14.48
CA ASP A 82 17.50 16.66 15.29
C ASP A 82 18.52 15.93 16.20
N GLU A 83 19.25 16.68 17.00
CA GLU A 83 20.27 16.16 17.94
C GLU A 83 19.70 15.23 19.02
N ASN A 84 18.37 15.27 19.27
CA ASN A 84 17.67 14.40 20.20
C ASN A 84 17.05 13.18 19.47
N GLY A 85 17.18 13.11 18.12
CA GLY A 85 16.57 12.08 17.28
C GLY A 85 15.09 12.32 17.01
N GLU A 86 14.57 13.52 17.28
CA GLU A 86 13.19 13.87 16.97
C GLU A 86 13.03 14.04 15.46
N TYR A 87 11.93 13.48 14.92
CA TYR A 87 11.60 13.57 13.52
C TYR A 87 11.23 14.99 13.10
N GLY A 88 11.75 15.41 11.95
CA GLY A 88 11.40 16.64 11.26
C GLY A 88 11.26 16.46 9.76
N TRP A 89 10.78 17.49 9.10
CA TRP A 89 10.62 17.57 7.65
C TRP A 89 11.54 18.68 7.08
N CYS A 90 12.24 18.40 5.96
CA CYS A 90 13.24 19.30 5.43
C CYS A 90 13.26 19.32 3.89
N ARG A 91 13.56 20.52 3.32
CA ARG A 91 13.81 20.75 1.89
C ARG A 91 15.14 21.52 1.69
N ASP A 92 16.15 21.12 2.43
CA ASP A 92 17.54 21.57 2.26
C ASP A 92 18.41 20.38 1.83
N PHE A 93 19.06 20.50 0.69
CA PHE A 93 19.76 19.38 0.06
C PHE A 93 20.90 18.84 0.93
N ASP A 94 21.71 19.74 1.52
CA ASP A 94 22.87 19.32 2.33
C ASP A 94 22.42 18.57 3.59
N THR A 95 21.32 19.01 4.18
CA THR A 95 20.73 18.35 5.36
C THR A 95 20.15 16.97 4.98
N ILE A 96 19.43 16.87 3.86
CA ILE A 96 18.88 15.60 3.36
C ILE A 96 20.01 14.60 3.09
N GLN A 97 21.09 15.04 2.40
CA GLN A 97 22.22 14.19 2.11
C GLN A 97 22.93 13.69 3.40
N LYS A 98 23.17 14.58 4.35
CA LYS A 98 23.79 14.22 5.64
C LYS A 98 22.92 13.24 6.42
N THR A 99 21.61 13.46 6.44
CA THR A 99 20.68 12.55 7.11
C THR A 99 20.72 11.17 6.48
N PHE A 100 20.68 11.05 5.16
CA PHE A 100 20.75 9.76 4.48
C PHE A 100 22.05 8.99 4.79
N LEU A 101 23.20 9.68 4.78
CA LEU A 101 24.47 9.04 5.15
C LEU A 101 24.47 8.56 6.60
N TRP A 102 23.91 9.33 7.51
CA TRP A 102 23.72 8.94 8.91
C TRP A 102 22.77 7.74 9.05
N GLU A 103 21.66 7.68 8.28
CA GLU A 103 20.74 6.54 8.27
C GLU A 103 21.45 5.24 7.87
N LEU A 104 22.28 5.27 6.84
CA LEU A 104 23.08 4.11 6.41
C LEU A 104 24.04 3.66 7.53
N GLU A 105 24.71 4.61 8.20
CA GLU A 105 25.61 4.31 9.32
C GLU A 105 24.85 3.65 10.47
N GLN A 106 23.69 4.20 10.89
CA GLN A 106 22.90 3.65 11.97
C GLN A 106 22.31 2.26 11.65
N LEU A 107 21.90 2.04 10.40
CA LEU A 107 21.40 0.76 9.91
C LEU A 107 22.52 -0.28 9.71
N GLY A 108 23.76 0.16 9.67
CA GLY A 108 24.92 -0.72 9.45
C GLY A 108 24.91 -1.36 8.07
N THR A 109 24.51 -0.63 7.05
CA THR A 109 24.41 -1.07 5.65
C THR A 109 24.97 -0.02 4.71
N ASP A 110 25.42 -0.44 3.53
CA ASP A 110 25.93 0.42 2.46
C ASP A 110 24.90 0.70 1.36
N TYR A 111 23.67 0.14 1.48
CA TYR A 111 22.59 0.36 0.54
C TYR A 111 21.22 0.30 1.22
N VAL A 112 20.24 0.91 0.55
CA VAL A 112 18.81 0.74 0.84
C VAL A 112 18.08 0.24 -0.41
N ASP A 113 16.94 -0.41 -0.20
CA ASP A 113 16.18 -0.95 -1.32
C ASP A 113 15.33 0.14 -1.96
N PHE A 114 14.77 1.04 -1.16
CA PHE A 114 13.94 2.15 -1.64
C PHE A 114 14.38 3.49 -1.04
N GLY A 115 14.64 4.47 -1.92
CA GLY A 115 14.82 5.88 -1.57
C GLY A 115 13.58 6.67 -2.01
N PHE A 116 12.83 7.19 -1.05
CA PHE A 116 11.56 7.88 -1.29
C PHE A 116 11.70 9.39 -1.15
N LEU A 117 11.14 10.17 -2.10
CA LEU A 117 10.83 11.58 -1.88
C LEU A 117 9.78 11.66 -0.78
N HIS A 118 10.10 12.34 0.32
CA HIS A 118 9.30 12.31 1.53
C HIS A 118 8.13 13.28 1.50
N CYS A 119 6.90 12.76 1.70
CA CYS A 119 5.67 13.51 1.97
C CYS A 119 5.46 14.67 0.99
N VAL A 120 5.28 14.36 -0.29
CA VAL A 120 5.10 15.34 -1.37
C VAL A 120 3.62 15.44 -1.69
N ASP A 121 2.94 16.45 -1.15
CA ASP A 121 1.49 16.62 -1.25
C ASP A 121 1.07 17.84 -2.08
N GLU A 122 2.01 18.69 -2.47
CA GLU A 122 1.81 19.92 -3.27
C GLU A 122 2.75 19.96 -4.47
N ASP A 123 2.29 20.55 -5.57
CA ASP A 123 3.06 20.68 -6.81
C ASP A 123 4.32 21.53 -6.61
N GLU A 124 4.22 22.60 -5.84
CA GLU A 124 5.30 23.50 -5.51
C GLU A 124 6.40 22.81 -4.68
N ASP A 125 6.00 21.86 -3.82
CA ASP A 125 6.96 21.07 -3.03
C ASP A 125 7.72 20.08 -3.93
N PHE A 126 7.06 19.47 -4.89
CA PHE A 126 7.72 18.64 -5.89
C PHE A 126 8.69 19.43 -6.76
N ASP A 127 8.27 20.62 -7.23
CA ASP A 127 9.15 21.53 -7.98
C ASP A 127 10.38 21.92 -7.16
N LYS A 128 10.21 22.16 -5.86
CA LYS A 128 11.31 22.47 -4.95
C LYS A 128 12.32 21.33 -4.82
N LEU A 129 11.85 20.09 -4.68
CA LEU A 129 12.73 18.90 -4.62
C LEU A 129 13.54 18.72 -5.92
N ILE A 130 12.96 19.03 -7.07
CA ILE A 130 13.67 19.03 -8.35
C ILE A 130 14.70 20.16 -8.38
N GLU A 131 14.30 21.39 -8.03
CA GLU A 131 15.16 22.58 -8.06
C GLU A 131 16.43 22.41 -7.21
N ILE A 132 16.28 21.86 -5.99
CA ILE A 132 17.41 21.65 -5.09
C ILE A 132 18.22 20.38 -5.41
N GLY A 133 17.83 19.59 -6.42
CA GLY A 133 18.61 18.47 -6.93
C GLY A 133 18.40 17.13 -6.22
N VAL A 134 17.38 16.96 -5.36
CA VAL A 134 17.15 15.69 -4.63
C VAL A 134 16.81 14.55 -5.59
N LEU A 135 16.01 14.82 -6.64
CA LEU A 135 15.67 13.79 -7.62
C LEU A 135 16.88 13.33 -8.43
N ASP A 136 17.80 14.27 -8.79
CA ASP A 136 19.03 13.93 -9.49
C ASP A 136 19.99 13.14 -8.58
N TYR A 137 20.07 13.51 -7.32
CA TYR A 137 20.83 12.76 -6.32
C TYR A 137 20.33 11.32 -6.16
N LEU A 138 19.00 11.09 -6.11
CA LEU A 138 18.43 9.74 -6.09
C LEU A 138 18.81 8.93 -7.34
N LYS A 139 18.82 9.56 -8.52
CA LYS A 139 19.27 8.91 -9.77
C LYS A 139 20.75 8.51 -9.69
N GLU A 140 21.60 9.39 -9.14
CA GLU A 140 23.02 9.10 -8.94
C GLU A 140 23.24 7.93 -7.96
N LEU A 141 22.53 7.94 -6.84
CA LEU A 141 22.56 6.85 -5.86
C LEU A 141 22.06 5.53 -6.45
N LYS A 142 21.01 5.58 -7.29
CA LYS A 142 20.50 4.40 -8.01
C LYS A 142 21.55 3.88 -8.99
N ALA A 143 22.22 4.73 -9.73
CA ALA A 143 23.29 4.35 -10.66
C ALA A 143 24.50 3.72 -9.94
N GLN A 144 24.76 4.11 -8.69
CA GLN A 144 25.80 3.55 -7.83
C GLN A 144 25.37 2.28 -7.08
N GLY A 145 24.09 1.91 -7.11
CA GLY A 145 23.51 0.78 -6.38
C GLY A 145 23.35 1.02 -4.87
N ILE A 146 23.50 2.27 -4.41
CA ILE A 146 23.29 2.66 -3.01
C ILE A 146 21.79 2.76 -2.69
N VAL A 147 20.99 3.22 -3.64
CA VAL A 147 19.53 3.14 -3.65
C VAL A 147 19.13 2.23 -4.81
N ARG A 148 18.40 1.15 -4.57
CA ARG A 148 18.03 0.21 -5.64
C ARG A 148 16.85 0.72 -6.46
N HIS A 149 15.84 1.30 -5.80
CA HIS A 149 14.59 1.77 -6.39
C HIS A 149 14.26 3.17 -5.91
N ILE A 150 13.65 3.97 -6.79
CA ILE A 150 13.18 5.31 -6.47
C ILE A 150 11.67 5.26 -6.22
N GLY A 151 11.23 5.92 -5.16
CA GLY A 151 9.83 6.08 -4.83
C GLY A 151 9.50 7.44 -4.26
N PHE A 152 8.28 7.59 -3.82
CA PHE A 152 7.81 8.77 -3.10
C PHE A 152 6.67 8.41 -2.14
N SER A 153 6.42 9.27 -1.15
CA SER A 153 5.21 9.23 -0.33
C SER A 153 4.36 10.47 -0.56
N SER A 154 3.04 10.25 -0.67
CA SER A 154 2.06 11.32 -0.87
C SER A 154 0.70 10.93 -0.31
N HIS A 155 -0.16 11.96 -0.09
CA HIS A 155 -1.58 11.80 0.25
C HIS A 155 -2.48 12.36 -0.87
N THR A 156 -1.90 13.04 -1.87
CA THR A 156 -2.61 13.80 -2.90
C THR A 156 -2.58 13.08 -4.26
N PRO A 157 -3.72 12.56 -4.79
CA PRO A 157 -3.74 11.82 -6.05
C PRO A 157 -3.22 12.60 -7.25
N SER A 158 -3.50 13.91 -7.36
CA SER A 158 -3.03 14.73 -8.48
C SER A 158 -1.51 14.87 -8.48
N VAL A 159 -0.91 15.14 -7.33
CA VAL A 159 0.55 15.24 -7.16
C VAL A 159 1.21 13.88 -7.39
N ALA A 160 0.63 12.81 -6.85
CA ALA A 160 1.11 11.45 -7.10
C ALA A 160 1.16 11.12 -8.61
N ASN A 161 0.09 11.45 -9.35
CA ASN A 161 0.04 11.28 -10.80
C ASN A 161 1.17 12.05 -11.50
N ARG A 162 1.41 13.31 -11.11
CA ARG A 162 2.48 14.14 -11.68
C ARG A 162 3.88 13.54 -11.42
N ILE A 163 4.11 12.99 -10.24
CA ILE A 163 5.39 12.35 -9.90
C ILE A 163 5.58 11.08 -10.72
N ILE A 164 4.53 10.28 -10.90
CA ILE A 164 4.55 9.06 -11.75
C ILE A 164 4.82 9.42 -13.21
N ASP A 165 4.33 10.56 -13.72
CA ASP A 165 4.59 11.05 -15.10
C ASP A 165 6.09 11.23 -15.41
N THR A 166 6.95 11.31 -14.42
CA THR A 166 8.42 11.35 -14.61
C THR A 166 8.98 10.06 -15.20
N GLY A 167 8.27 8.94 -15.09
CA GLY A 167 8.74 7.61 -15.51
C GLY A 167 9.91 7.05 -14.69
N LEU A 168 10.21 7.63 -13.53
CA LEU A 168 11.35 7.26 -12.67
C LEU A 168 10.96 6.41 -11.47
N ILE A 169 9.67 6.26 -11.21
CA ILE A 169 9.13 5.75 -9.95
C ILE A 169 8.89 4.25 -10.04
N ASP A 170 9.50 3.50 -9.13
CA ASP A 170 9.30 2.06 -8.99
C ASP A 170 8.19 1.75 -7.95
N MET A 171 8.02 2.61 -6.92
CA MET A 171 7.03 2.41 -5.85
C MET A 171 6.52 3.74 -5.29
N MET A 172 5.24 3.76 -4.92
CA MET A 172 4.58 4.87 -4.21
C MET A 172 4.15 4.40 -2.81
N MET A 173 4.38 5.22 -1.77
CA MET A 173 3.70 5.05 -0.49
C MET A 173 2.47 5.95 -0.45
N PHE A 174 1.31 5.34 -0.20
CA PHE A 174 0.04 6.07 -0.19
C PHE A 174 -0.85 5.64 0.98
N SER A 175 -1.65 6.56 1.50
CA SER A 175 -2.58 6.26 2.57
C SER A 175 -3.83 5.56 2.01
N ILE A 176 -4.02 4.28 2.33
CA ILE A 176 -5.16 3.49 1.84
C ILE A 176 -5.88 2.86 3.02
N ASN A 177 -7.13 3.26 3.21
CA ASN A 177 -8.06 2.66 4.16
C ASN A 177 -9.50 3.08 3.79
N PRO A 178 -10.54 2.40 4.31
CA PRO A 178 -11.91 2.73 3.95
C PRO A 178 -12.34 4.16 4.27
N ALA A 179 -11.80 4.78 5.34
CA ALA A 179 -12.18 6.15 5.69
C ALA A 179 -11.70 7.14 4.63
N TYR A 180 -10.45 7.02 4.19
CA TYR A 180 -9.89 7.89 3.16
C TYR A 180 -10.50 7.61 1.78
N ASP A 181 -10.63 6.33 1.42
CA ASP A 181 -11.12 5.96 0.10
C ASP A 181 -12.60 6.29 -0.12
N PHE A 182 -13.38 6.49 0.96
CA PHE A 182 -14.80 6.82 0.89
C PHE A 182 -15.15 8.21 1.47
N GLU A 183 -14.18 9.13 1.44
CA GLU A 183 -14.36 10.54 1.80
C GLU A 183 -14.91 10.75 3.24
N LYS A 184 -14.50 9.88 4.15
CA LYS A 184 -14.83 9.94 5.58
C LYS A 184 -13.60 10.17 6.46
N GLY A 185 -12.45 10.48 5.84
CA GLY A 185 -11.17 10.68 6.52
C GLY A 185 -10.97 12.13 6.97
N ASP A 186 -9.76 12.35 7.49
CA ASP A 186 -9.22 13.66 7.87
C ASP A 186 -8.52 14.35 6.67
N GLU A 187 -7.73 15.38 6.94
CA GLU A 187 -6.98 16.16 5.96
C GLU A 187 -5.97 15.37 5.12
N TYR A 188 -5.66 14.14 5.51
CA TYR A 188 -4.79 13.22 4.74
C TYR A 188 -5.58 12.29 3.80
N GLY A 189 -6.90 12.33 3.84
CA GLY A 189 -7.80 11.59 2.95
C GLY A 189 -8.15 12.41 1.70
N ILE A 190 -7.14 12.95 1.00
CA ILE A 190 -7.32 13.83 -0.15
C ILE A 190 -7.78 13.05 -1.38
N GLY A 191 -8.61 13.69 -2.19
CA GLY A 191 -9.16 13.17 -3.44
C GLY A 191 -10.49 12.48 -3.28
N SER A 192 -11.29 12.51 -4.34
CA SER A 192 -12.56 11.79 -4.44
C SER A 192 -12.33 10.28 -4.54
N VAL A 193 -13.36 9.49 -4.29
CA VAL A 193 -13.36 8.03 -4.51
C VAL A 193 -12.79 7.68 -5.89
N LYS A 194 -13.25 8.38 -6.94
CA LYS A 194 -12.82 8.13 -8.31
C LYS A 194 -11.34 8.40 -8.51
N GLU A 195 -10.82 9.54 -8.07
CA GLU A 195 -9.41 9.93 -8.25
C GLU A 195 -8.47 8.93 -7.56
N ARG A 196 -8.83 8.48 -6.36
CA ARG A 196 -8.04 7.51 -5.61
C ARG A 196 -8.02 6.14 -6.30
N PHE A 197 -9.19 5.63 -6.72
CA PHE A 197 -9.26 4.35 -7.41
C PHE A 197 -8.63 4.38 -8.80
N ASP A 198 -8.71 5.49 -9.52
CA ASP A 198 -8.03 5.67 -10.80
C ASP A 198 -6.50 5.67 -10.60
N LEU A 199 -5.99 6.32 -9.54
CA LEU A 199 -4.57 6.28 -9.20
C LEU A 199 -4.09 4.85 -8.90
N PHE A 200 -4.86 4.06 -8.13
CA PHE A 200 -4.48 2.68 -7.81
C PHE A 200 -4.42 1.81 -9.09
N ARG A 201 -5.40 1.96 -9.99
CA ARG A 201 -5.41 1.24 -11.28
C ARG A 201 -4.25 1.66 -12.16
N ARG A 202 -3.95 2.96 -12.20
CA ARG A 202 -2.80 3.50 -12.93
C ARG A 202 -1.50 2.87 -12.42
N CYS A 203 -1.29 2.83 -11.12
CA CYS A 203 -0.10 2.21 -10.52
C CYS A 203 0.05 0.76 -10.95
N GLU A 204 -1.02 -0.06 -10.91
CA GLU A 204 -0.99 -1.44 -11.37
C GLU A 204 -0.66 -1.53 -12.86
N THR A 205 -1.30 -0.70 -13.69
CA THR A 205 -1.13 -0.70 -15.15
C THR A 205 0.28 -0.30 -15.58
N GLU A 206 0.86 0.72 -14.94
CA GLU A 206 2.19 1.24 -15.26
C GLU A 206 3.32 0.52 -14.50
N GLY A 207 2.98 -0.45 -13.65
CA GLY A 207 3.96 -1.22 -12.89
C GLY A 207 4.60 -0.45 -11.73
N VAL A 208 3.92 0.55 -11.19
CA VAL A 208 4.32 1.24 -9.96
C VAL A 208 3.75 0.49 -8.77
N GLY A 209 4.61 -0.08 -7.93
CA GLY A 209 4.17 -0.75 -6.70
C GLY A 209 3.58 0.24 -5.69
N ILE A 210 2.66 -0.22 -4.84
CA ILE A 210 2.14 0.59 -3.74
C ILE A 210 2.49 -0.05 -2.40
N SER A 211 3.18 0.70 -1.52
CA SER A 211 3.27 0.43 -0.08
C SER A 211 2.20 1.26 0.65
N VAL A 212 1.39 0.59 1.48
CA VAL A 212 0.23 1.25 2.10
C VAL A 212 0.56 1.75 3.49
N MET A 213 0.52 3.07 3.69
CA MET A 213 0.53 3.68 5.02
C MET A 213 -0.90 3.85 5.58
N LYS A 214 -1.01 3.97 6.90
CA LYS A 214 -2.26 4.26 7.63
C LYS A 214 -3.42 3.26 7.36
N PRO A 215 -3.18 1.93 7.25
CA PRO A 215 -4.27 0.98 6.97
C PRO A 215 -5.35 0.97 8.05
N PHE A 216 -5.04 1.41 9.28
CA PHE A 216 -5.96 1.48 10.41
C PHE A 216 -6.50 2.89 10.69
N PHE A 217 -6.20 3.90 9.83
CA PHE A 217 -6.57 5.30 10.09
C PHE A 217 -6.11 5.75 11.50
N ALA A 218 -4.81 5.64 11.78
CA ALA A 218 -4.22 5.91 13.10
C ALA A 218 -4.91 5.14 14.25
N GLY A 219 -5.48 3.97 13.98
CA GLY A 219 -6.21 3.15 14.96
C GLY A 219 -7.69 3.50 15.10
N GLN A 220 -8.16 4.59 14.49
CA GLN A 220 -9.56 5.02 14.62
C GLN A 220 -10.54 3.98 14.06
N LEU A 221 -10.22 3.31 12.96
CA LEU A 221 -11.07 2.24 12.39
C LEU A 221 -11.25 1.04 13.32
N LEU A 222 -10.35 0.84 14.27
CA LEU A 222 -10.40 -0.28 15.23
C LEU A 222 -11.30 -0.01 16.44
N SER A 223 -11.88 1.20 16.54
CA SER A 223 -12.76 1.62 17.64
C SER A 223 -14.11 2.08 17.12
N ALA A 224 -15.21 1.55 17.66
CA ALA A 224 -16.54 2.00 17.28
C ALA A 224 -16.82 3.46 17.68
N GLU A 225 -16.15 3.96 18.72
CA GLU A 225 -16.28 5.34 19.20
C GLU A 225 -15.59 6.35 18.26
N HIS A 226 -14.42 5.98 17.71
CA HIS A 226 -13.59 6.89 16.91
C HIS A 226 -13.74 6.68 15.40
N SER A 227 -14.26 5.52 14.99
CA SER A 227 -14.49 5.22 13.59
C SER A 227 -15.50 6.19 12.97
N PRO A 228 -15.20 6.82 11.82
CA PRO A 228 -16.14 7.70 11.13
C PRO A 228 -17.40 6.96 10.65
N PHE A 229 -17.41 5.63 10.76
CA PHE A 229 -18.54 4.78 10.42
C PHE A 229 -19.44 4.43 11.62
N GLY A 230 -19.06 4.82 12.85
CA GLY A 230 -19.76 4.45 14.08
C GLY A 230 -19.68 2.96 14.43
N GLN A 231 -18.81 2.22 13.74
CA GLN A 231 -18.53 0.78 13.94
C GLN A 231 -17.05 0.53 13.82
N ALA A 232 -16.52 -0.42 14.60
CA ALA A 232 -15.14 -0.87 14.49
C ALA A 232 -15.00 -1.88 13.34
N LEU A 233 -13.87 -1.79 12.63
CA LEU A 233 -13.34 -2.87 11.80
C LEU A 233 -12.29 -3.65 12.58
N THR A 234 -12.04 -4.89 12.19
CA THR A 234 -10.93 -5.67 12.73
C THR A 234 -9.62 -5.34 12.01
N HIS A 235 -8.47 -5.67 12.62
CA HIS A 235 -7.17 -5.57 11.95
C HIS A 235 -7.16 -6.33 10.62
N ASN A 236 -7.73 -7.56 10.60
CA ASN A 236 -7.78 -8.39 9.41
C ASN A 236 -8.59 -7.74 8.28
N GLN A 237 -9.73 -7.15 8.59
CA GLN A 237 -10.57 -6.44 7.61
C GLN A 237 -9.86 -5.22 7.03
N CYS A 238 -9.21 -4.41 7.86
CA CYS A 238 -8.47 -3.24 7.40
C CYS A 238 -7.26 -3.61 6.52
N LEU A 239 -6.50 -4.64 6.92
CA LEU A 239 -5.36 -5.12 6.14
C LEU A 239 -5.80 -5.72 4.82
N GLN A 240 -6.82 -6.59 4.83
CA GLN A 240 -7.33 -7.19 3.59
C GLN A 240 -7.88 -6.14 2.65
N TYR A 241 -8.63 -5.15 3.17
CA TYR A 241 -9.10 -4.03 2.36
C TYR A 241 -7.95 -3.35 1.62
N ALA A 242 -6.87 -3.01 2.31
CA ALA A 242 -5.72 -2.34 1.72
C ALA A 242 -5.01 -3.23 0.68
N ILE A 243 -4.78 -4.51 1.02
CA ILE A 243 -4.06 -5.49 0.17
C ILE A 243 -4.83 -5.79 -1.13
N ASP A 244 -6.15 -5.70 -1.12
CA ASP A 244 -6.99 -5.95 -2.31
C ASP A 244 -6.99 -4.79 -3.32
N ARG A 245 -6.47 -3.62 -2.98
CA ARG A 245 -6.42 -2.50 -3.94
C ARG A 245 -5.43 -2.80 -5.06
N PRO A 246 -5.76 -2.38 -6.31
CA PRO A 246 -4.85 -2.51 -7.44
C PRO A 246 -3.49 -1.87 -7.14
N GLY A 247 -2.40 -2.46 -7.62
CA GLY A 247 -1.04 -1.96 -7.45
C GLY A 247 -0.42 -2.18 -6.06
N VAL A 248 -1.21 -2.55 -5.04
CA VAL A 248 -0.68 -2.75 -3.68
C VAL A 248 0.20 -3.99 -3.61
N LEU A 249 1.43 -3.80 -3.18
CA LEU A 249 2.40 -4.88 -2.93
C LEU A 249 2.48 -5.23 -1.45
N VAL A 250 2.42 -4.22 -0.57
CA VAL A 250 2.61 -4.41 0.86
C VAL A 250 1.79 -3.40 1.67
N ALA A 251 1.09 -3.88 2.70
CA ALA A 251 0.51 -3.03 3.73
C ALA A 251 1.52 -2.86 4.88
N VAL A 252 1.71 -1.60 5.32
CA VAL A 252 2.74 -1.21 6.30
C VAL A 252 2.05 -0.66 7.56
N PRO A 253 1.41 -1.54 8.38
CA PRO A 253 0.80 -1.12 9.63
C PRO A 253 1.85 -0.58 10.62
N GLY A 254 1.49 0.45 11.38
CA GLY A 254 2.30 0.95 12.48
C GLY A 254 2.33 -0.05 13.64
N VAL A 255 3.53 -0.41 14.08
CA VAL A 255 3.75 -1.30 15.24
C VAL A 255 4.60 -0.57 16.28
N GLN A 256 4.10 -0.48 17.50
CA GLN A 256 4.77 0.18 18.64
C GLN A 256 5.20 -0.81 19.72
N THR A 257 4.48 -1.92 19.87
CA THR A 257 4.71 -2.91 20.92
C THR A 257 4.70 -4.33 20.34
N MET A 258 5.24 -5.27 21.10
CA MET A 258 5.16 -6.70 20.75
C MET A 258 3.71 -7.17 20.58
N GLU A 259 2.78 -6.65 21.38
CA GLU A 259 1.36 -6.96 21.28
C GLU A 259 0.77 -6.46 19.94
N HIS A 260 1.13 -5.23 19.50
CA HIS A 260 0.73 -4.73 18.20
C HIS A 260 1.25 -5.63 17.06
N LEU A 261 2.49 -6.09 17.14
CA LEU A 261 3.01 -7.07 16.18
C LEU A 261 2.19 -8.36 16.17
N ASP A 262 1.86 -8.88 17.36
CA ASP A 262 1.08 -10.10 17.49
C ASP A 262 -0.33 -9.96 16.88
N GLN A 263 -0.95 -8.80 17.01
CA GLN A 263 -2.24 -8.53 16.35
C GLN A 263 -2.10 -8.50 14.82
N VAL A 264 -1.04 -7.88 14.28
CA VAL A 264 -0.77 -7.87 12.84
C VAL A 264 -0.47 -9.27 12.31
N LEU A 265 0.30 -10.07 13.04
CA LEU A 265 0.66 -11.43 12.63
C LEU A 265 -0.54 -12.38 12.57
N LYS A 266 -1.62 -12.14 13.34
CA LYS A 266 -2.86 -12.94 13.23
C LYS A 266 -3.47 -12.93 11.84
N PHE A 267 -3.23 -11.89 11.05
CA PHE A 267 -3.67 -11.83 9.65
C PHE A 267 -3.17 -13.00 8.81
N LEU A 268 -1.99 -13.53 9.12
CA LEU A 268 -1.38 -14.63 8.37
C LEU A 268 -2.13 -15.95 8.52
N GLU A 269 -2.85 -16.12 9.62
CA GLU A 269 -3.62 -17.32 9.96
C GLU A 269 -5.14 -17.11 9.83
N ALA A 270 -5.55 -15.85 9.56
CA ALA A 270 -6.97 -15.47 9.48
C ALA A 270 -7.67 -16.15 8.31
N THR A 271 -8.89 -16.61 8.55
CA THR A 271 -9.77 -17.18 7.52
C THR A 271 -10.31 -16.11 6.57
N ASP A 272 -10.85 -16.52 5.43
CA ASP A 272 -11.50 -15.61 4.48
C ASP A 272 -12.67 -14.85 5.13
N GLU A 273 -13.38 -15.50 6.06
CA GLU A 273 -14.49 -14.93 6.80
C GLU A 273 -14.03 -13.82 7.77
N GLU A 274 -12.89 -14.03 8.43
CA GLU A 274 -12.26 -12.99 9.31
C GLU A 274 -11.66 -11.81 8.52
N LYS A 275 -11.36 -12.02 7.26
CA LYS A 275 -10.85 -11.00 6.33
C LYS A 275 -11.96 -10.27 5.56
N ASP A 276 -13.20 -10.77 5.61
CA ASP A 276 -14.31 -10.16 4.89
C ASP A 276 -14.64 -8.76 5.44
N TYR A 277 -14.29 -7.73 4.66
CA TYR A 277 -14.56 -6.33 4.96
C TYR A 277 -15.83 -5.81 4.29
N SER A 278 -16.69 -6.66 3.73
CA SER A 278 -17.91 -6.25 3.03
C SER A 278 -18.89 -5.47 3.91
N VAL A 279 -18.76 -5.60 5.24
CA VAL A 279 -19.51 -4.79 6.22
C VAL A 279 -19.39 -3.30 5.95
N ILE A 280 -18.31 -2.82 5.34
CA ILE A 280 -18.11 -1.42 4.94
C ILE A 280 -19.25 -0.94 4.04
N GLY A 281 -19.79 -1.77 3.16
CA GLY A 281 -20.92 -1.44 2.28
C GLY A 281 -22.19 -1.07 3.03
N THR A 282 -22.35 -1.50 4.28
CA THR A 282 -23.55 -1.22 5.08
C THR A 282 -23.57 0.22 5.63
N PHE A 283 -22.41 0.86 5.75
CA PHE A 283 -22.29 2.22 6.34
C PHE A 283 -21.61 3.24 5.41
N THR A 284 -21.21 2.83 4.21
CA THR A 284 -20.64 3.73 3.18
C THR A 284 -21.48 3.76 1.91
N ALA A 285 -22.68 3.17 1.91
CA ALA A 285 -23.52 2.98 0.72
C ALA A 285 -23.76 4.27 -0.08
N ASP A 286 -23.95 5.41 0.59
CA ASP A 286 -24.24 6.68 -0.08
C ASP A 286 -23.07 7.19 -0.95
N THR A 287 -21.82 6.83 -0.60
CA THR A 287 -20.61 7.30 -1.31
C THR A 287 -20.10 6.32 -2.35
N ILE A 288 -20.40 5.01 -2.21
CA ILE A 288 -19.84 3.95 -3.04
C ILE A 288 -20.86 3.03 -3.69
N THR A 289 -22.15 3.36 -3.60
CA THR A 289 -23.20 2.59 -4.28
C THR A 289 -22.85 2.42 -5.76
N GLY A 290 -22.86 1.17 -6.21
CA GLY A 290 -22.54 0.81 -7.60
C GLY A 290 -21.05 0.61 -7.91
N THR A 291 -20.14 0.85 -6.95
CA THR A 291 -18.70 0.64 -7.14
C THR A 291 -18.27 -0.74 -6.62
N CYS A 292 -17.64 -1.55 -7.48
CA CYS A 292 -17.08 -2.83 -7.06
C CYS A 292 -15.73 -2.59 -6.36
N VAL A 293 -15.61 -3.08 -5.14
CA VAL A 293 -14.38 -3.01 -4.33
C VAL A 293 -13.65 -4.35 -4.24
N TYR A 294 -14.06 -5.33 -5.06
CA TYR A 294 -13.46 -6.66 -5.22
C TYR A 294 -13.48 -7.55 -3.97
N CYS A 295 -14.35 -7.27 -3.02
CA CYS A 295 -14.44 -7.96 -1.72
C CYS A 295 -14.92 -9.42 -1.81
N ASN A 296 -15.41 -9.88 -2.96
CA ASN A 296 -15.95 -11.23 -3.20
C ASN A 296 -17.11 -11.67 -2.30
N HIS A 297 -17.76 -10.73 -1.56
CA HIS A 297 -18.95 -11.07 -0.74
C HIS A 297 -20.11 -11.65 -1.57
N CYS A 298 -20.11 -11.42 -2.87
CA CYS A 298 -21.05 -12.01 -3.84
C CYS A 298 -20.83 -13.52 -4.10
N GLN A 299 -19.79 -14.12 -3.56
CA GLN A 299 -19.54 -15.56 -3.64
C GLN A 299 -20.43 -16.38 -2.65
N PRO A 300 -20.68 -17.69 -2.92
CA PRO A 300 -20.30 -18.43 -4.12
C PRO A 300 -21.18 -18.08 -5.31
N CYS A 301 -20.58 -17.94 -6.51
CA CYS A 301 -21.33 -17.80 -7.75
C CYS A 301 -21.84 -19.18 -8.21
N PRO A 302 -23.15 -19.37 -8.50
CA PRO A 302 -23.67 -20.67 -8.99
C PRO A 302 -23.01 -21.14 -10.29
N ALA A 303 -22.50 -20.21 -11.13
CA ALA A 303 -21.76 -20.51 -12.34
C ALA A 303 -20.25 -20.68 -12.11
N GLY A 304 -19.75 -20.54 -10.89
CA GLY A 304 -18.34 -20.65 -10.57
C GLY A 304 -17.47 -19.47 -10.99
N ILE A 305 -18.07 -18.31 -11.31
CA ILE A 305 -17.32 -17.09 -11.68
C ILE A 305 -16.69 -16.49 -10.41
N ASP A 306 -15.39 -16.20 -10.43
CA ASP A 306 -14.77 -15.32 -9.45
C ASP A 306 -15.13 -13.87 -9.79
N ILE A 307 -16.22 -13.37 -9.19
CA ILE A 307 -16.83 -12.11 -9.56
C ILE A 307 -15.90 -10.91 -9.24
N GLY A 308 -15.22 -10.94 -8.09
CA GLY A 308 -14.30 -9.88 -7.70
C GLY A 308 -13.10 -9.80 -8.66
N LEU A 309 -12.48 -10.93 -8.98
CA LEU A 309 -11.35 -11.02 -9.89
C LEU A 309 -11.72 -10.61 -11.32
N VAL A 310 -12.87 -11.08 -11.82
CA VAL A 310 -13.40 -10.70 -13.16
C VAL A 310 -13.62 -9.19 -13.24
N ASN A 311 -14.23 -8.59 -12.21
CA ASN A 311 -14.39 -7.13 -12.14
C ASN A 311 -13.06 -6.40 -12.10
N LYS A 312 -12.10 -6.88 -11.31
CA LYS A 312 -10.77 -6.27 -11.21
C LYS A 312 -10.06 -6.26 -12.57
N TYR A 313 -10.02 -7.38 -13.26
CA TYR A 313 -9.38 -7.44 -14.59
C TYR A 313 -10.09 -6.56 -15.64
N TYR A 314 -11.40 -6.44 -15.56
CA TYR A 314 -12.14 -5.54 -16.44
C TYR A 314 -11.81 -4.08 -16.18
N ASP A 315 -11.79 -3.66 -14.90
CA ASP A 315 -11.48 -2.28 -14.55
C ASP A 315 -10.05 -1.88 -14.94
N LEU A 316 -9.09 -2.79 -14.74
CA LEU A 316 -7.70 -2.60 -15.17
C LEU A 316 -7.59 -2.55 -16.71
N ALA A 317 -8.28 -3.45 -17.41
CA ALA A 317 -8.28 -3.47 -18.87
C ALA A 317 -8.91 -2.20 -19.48
N LEU A 318 -9.93 -1.62 -18.82
CA LEU A 318 -10.48 -0.31 -19.19
C LEU A 318 -9.49 0.83 -18.95
N ALA A 319 -8.61 0.70 -17.96
CA ALA A 319 -7.53 1.63 -17.70
C ALA A 319 -6.32 1.46 -18.63
N GLY A 320 -6.36 0.46 -19.55
CA GLY A 320 -5.32 0.23 -20.55
C GLY A 320 -4.34 -0.90 -20.21
N ASP A 321 -4.59 -1.67 -19.15
CA ASP A 321 -3.73 -2.80 -18.75
C ASP A 321 -3.96 -4.01 -19.66
N ASP A 322 -3.04 -4.21 -20.63
CA ASP A 322 -3.05 -5.37 -21.52
C ASP A 322 -2.71 -6.68 -20.79
N ILE A 323 -1.96 -6.62 -19.70
CA ILE A 323 -1.62 -7.80 -18.89
C ILE A 323 -2.85 -8.31 -18.17
N ALA A 324 -3.60 -7.41 -17.51
CA ALA A 324 -4.88 -7.75 -16.87
C ALA A 324 -5.89 -8.30 -17.90
N ALA A 325 -5.96 -7.70 -19.10
CA ALA A 325 -6.78 -8.22 -20.19
C ALA A 325 -6.37 -9.65 -20.59
N ASN A 326 -5.07 -9.91 -20.71
CA ASN A 326 -4.54 -11.25 -21.00
C ASN A 326 -4.81 -12.24 -19.86
N HIS A 327 -4.75 -11.81 -18.60
CA HIS A 327 -5.10 -12.65 -17.46
C HIS A 327 -6.57 -13.05 -17.46
N TYR A 328 -7.48 -12.10 -17.80
CA TYR A 328 -8.90 -12.42 -17.98
C TYR A 328 -9.12 -13.54 -18.99
N THR A 329 -8.43 -13.51 -20.14
CA THR A 329 -8.60 -14.54 -21.18
C THR A 329 -8.21 -15.94 -20.71
N LYS A 330 -7.33 -16.05 -19.70
CA LYS A 330 -6.84 -17.31 -19.12
C LYS A 330 -7.70 -17.85 -18.00
N LEU A 331 -8.72 -17.12 -17.54
CA LEU A 331 -9.64 -17.60 -16.50
C LEU A 331 -10.40 -18.83 -17.01
N GLY A 332 -10.52 -19.82 -16.15
CA GLY A 332 -11.28 -21.05 -16.45
C GLY A 332 -12.78 -20.82 -16.58
N VAL A 333 -13.33 -19.86 -15.83
CA VAL A 333 -14.73 -19.42 -15.89
C VAL A 333 -14.76 -17.90 -16.02
N LYS A 334 -15.46 -17.39 -17.02
CA LYS A 334 -15.49 -15.98 -17.39
C LYS A 334 -16.90 -15.40 -17.27
N ALA A 335 -17.04 -14.12 -17.64
CA ALA A 335 -18.30 -13.40 -17.57
C ALA A 335 -19.41 -13.99 -18.46
N ASP A 336 -19.07 -14.62 -19.59
CA ASP A 336 -19.98 -15.33 -20.50
C ASP A 336 -20.73 -16.49 -19.83
N ALA A 337 -20.17 -17.10 -18.78
CA ALA A 337 -20.82 -18.14 -18.00
C ALA A 337 -21.95 -17.61 -17.08
N CYS A 338 -22.20 -16.29 -17.05
CA CYS A 338 -23.17 -15.69 -16.13
C CYS A 338 -24.60 -16.14 -16.42
N LEU A 339 -25.24 -16.75 -15.42
CA LEU A 339 -26.63 -17.24 -15.52
C LEU A 339 -27.68 -16.12 -15.35
N GLN A 340 -27.29 -14.88 -15.13
CA GLN A 340 -28.18 -13.74 -14.85
C GLN A 340 -29.16 -14.01 -13.69
N CYS A 341 -28.73 -14.79 -12.70
CA CYS A 341 -29.60 -15.29 -11.62
C CYS A 341 -29.82 -14.28 -10.49
N GLY A 342 -29.11 -13.14 -10.44
CA GLY A 342 -29.25 -12.09 -9.45
C GLY A 342 -28.58 -12.37 -8.08
N HIS A 343 -28.14 -13.61 -7.81
CA HIS A 343 -27.57 -13.99 -6.51
C HIS A 343 -26.44 -13.04 -6.01
N CYS A 344 -25.57 -12.63 -6.92
CA CYS A 344 -24.48 -11.69 -6.60
C CYS A 344 -24.97 -10.27 -6.29
N GLU A 345 -26.05 -9.80 -6.93
CA GLU A 345 -26.62 -8.46 -6.67
C GLU A 345 -27.34 -8.42 -5.33
N GLU A 346 -28.10 -9.48 -4.98
CA GLU A 346 -28.79 -9.60 -3.70
C GLU A 346 -27.84 -9.61 -2.50
N ARG A 347 -26.62 -10.13 -2.70
CA ARG A 347 -25.58 -10.23 -1.66
C ARG A 347 -24.65 -9.02 -1.65
N CYS A 348 -24.62 -8.18 -2.69
CA CYS A 348 -23.65 -7.11 -2.82
C CYS A 348 -23.97 -5.95 -1.85
N PRO A 349 -23.14 -5.70 -0.82
CA PRO A 349 -23.37 -4.61 0.11
C PRO A 349 -23.19 -3.23 -0.53
N PHE A 350 -22.54 -3.17 -1.71
CA PHE A 350 -22.28 -1.96 -2.49
C PHE A 350 -23.29 -1.76 -3.64
N SER A 351 -24.34 -2.55 -3.70
CA SER A 351 -25.41 -2.47 -4.70
C SER A 351 -24.92 -2.42 -6.15
N VAL A 352 -23.81 -3.09 -6.45
CA VAL A 352 -23.23 -3.17 -7.80
C VAL A 352 -24.16 -3.99 -8.69
N LYS A 353 -24.50 -3.46 -9.87
CA LYS A 353 -25.32 -4.15 -10.87
C LYS A 353 -24.51 -5.21 -11.60
N GLN A 354 -24.19 -6.29 -10.92
CA GLN A 354 -23.27 -7.33 -11.39
C GLN A 354 -23.76 -8.05 -12.64
N MET A 355 -25.06 -8.29 -12.78
CA MET A 355 -25.61 -8.92 -13.99
C MET A 355 -25.33 -8.08 -15.24
N SER A 356 -25.66 -6.79 -15.20
CA SER A 356 -25.38 -5.85 -16.31
C SER A 356 -23.87 -5.71 -16.53
N ARG A 357 -23.08 -5.75 -15.46
CA ARG A 357 -21.63 -5.64 -15.54
C ARG A 357 -21.00 -6.89 -16.17
N MET A 358 -21.49 -8.10 -15.89
CA MET A 358 -21.04 -9.32 -16.57
C MET A 358 -21.30 -9.28 -18.07
N VAL A 359 -22.46 -8.73 -18.51
CA VAL A 359 -22.73 -8.52 -19.95
C VAL A 359 -21.71 -7.55 -20.55
N ALA A 360 -21.47 -6.41 -19.90
CA ALA A 360 -20.51 -5.43 -20.41
C ALA A 360 -19.07 -5.98 -20.48
N ILE A 361 -18.68 -6.80 -19.50
CA ILE A 361 -17.38 -7.48 -19.47
C ILE A 361 -17.25 -8.45 -20.64
N ASP A 362 -18.24 -9.31 -20.84
CA ASP A 362 -18.26 -10.25 -21.96
C ASP A 362 -18.17 -9.54 -23.31
N GLU A 363 -19.00 -8.50 -23.52
CA GLU A 363 -18.97 -7.69 -24.75
C GLU A 363 -17.63 -6.99 -24.99
N TYR A 364 -16.97 -6.53 -23.94
CA TYR A 364 -15.67 -5.87 -24.04
C TYR A 364 -14.58 -6.83 -24.49
N PHE A 365 -14.49 -7.98 -23.83
CA PHE A 365 -13.45 -8.97 -24.14
C PHE A 365 -13.74 -9.77 -25.42
N ALA A 366 -15.01 -9.89 -25.87
CA ALA A 366 -15.36 -10.48 -27.16
C ALA A 366 -14.90 -9.64 -28.38
N LYS A 367 -14.64 -8.34 -28.18
CA LYS A 367 -14.18 -7.40 -29.22
C LYS A 367 -12.65 -7.23 -29.24
N ARG A 368 -11.95 -7.80 -28.31
CA ARG A 368 -10.52 -7.64 -28.11
C ARG A 368 -9.74 -8.92 -28.46
#